data_f068e12308aa5bb731263f31ebe12a04
#
_entry.id   f068e12308aa5bb731263f31ebe12a04
#
_cell.length_a   1.000
_cell.length_b   1.000
_cell.length_c   1.000
_cell.angle_alpha   90.00
_cell.angle_beta   90.00
_cell.angle_gamma   90.00
#
_symmetry.space_group_name_H-M   'P 1'
#
loop_
_entity.id
_entity.type
_entity.pdbx_description
1 polymer ?
#
loop_
_entity_poly.entity_id
_entity_poly.type
_entity_poly.pdbx_seq_one_letter_code
_entity_poly.pdbx_strand_id
1 'polypeptide(L)'
;MPTVWRLEVVREVRLVSLGLAALLVLVGLMALVEKGPQVPAIPIGSSPLSPLSYGTQSLYEIARSTYRTAIILKSEDIGSLNSSRCLYVIVSPTIPIGASNATELVMSLRRSCEVMAVLVADEDTTSNGLLEALNSTIRVVGNRVGVPYDGSLSYYPKATILVGGKKFVVSLDLASEVVGGKLSGYTVGVAVEASPSFKLAGAFPTHREEVLSARVVAVASEEVVDGIHVYVLGDGSILLNQVLNSGDRSYRELAEELLRYLCAGDRECTVVFDAIHYSLTNPYVVLSSEAQARDVIASFLDVLYVSTAAFLAVLHPAVWFPELLELANFYLRLVVSSPIAYGLVPLLAFYFSRLLYAGEPGVRDRPMPEQIEKDLYIAPDIRKSVLSRAVKLDSRDFVNLYSIVDLVVLALVGVRLSDESFPRVMSSYVGTEKALEYWKSMNRLYRRATGRSLWPPVVFWRRAVLRSLDESESILNSLGESLTKSLGTGYLATIDYRG
;
A
#
# COMPACT_ATOMS: atom_id res chain seq x y z
N MET A 1 24.60 27.21 36.54
CA MET A 1 23.32 27.79 36.08
C MET A 1 23.01 27.72 34.58
N PRO A 2 23.84 27.20 33.66
CA PRO A 2 23.46 27.07 32.23
C PRO A 2 22.63 25.82 31.89
N THR A 3 22.41 24.88 32.80
CA THR A 3 21.82 23.57 32.51
C THR A 3 20.28 23.52 32.51
N VAL A 4 19.62 24.38 33.28
CA VAL A 4 18.14 24.40 33.37
C VAL A 4 17.50 24.99 32.13
N TRP A 5 18.09 26.01 31.55
CA TRP A 5 17.63 26.62 30.30
C TRP A 5 17.69 25.66 29.08
N ARG A 6 18.67 24.76 29.03
CA ARG A 6 18.76 23.75 27.96
C ARG A 6 17.66 22.72 28.02
N LEU A 7 17.10 22.42 29.17
CA LEU A 7 16.08 21.37 29.32
C LEU A 7 14.68 21.82 28.88
N GLU A 8 14.31 23.07 29.17
CA GLU A 8 13.01 23.61 28.69
C GLU A 8 13.02 23.85 27.20
N VAL A 9 14.06 24.44 26.65
CA VAL A 9 14.23 24.62 25.19
C VAL A 9 14.23 23.29 24.45
N VAL A 10 14.87 22.26 24.97
CA VAL A 10 14.89 20.91 24.36
C VAL A 10 13.52 20.25 24.40
N ARG A 11 12.70 20.51 25.41
CA ARG A 11 11.33 19.96 25.50
C ARG A 11 10.39 20.68 24.52
N GLU A 12 10.46 21.99 24.40
CA GLU A 12 9.68 22.77 23.46
C GLU A 12 10.08 22.47 22.02
N VAL A 13 11.37 22.40 21.72
CA VAL A 13 11.88 21.98 20.41
C VAL A 13 11.43 20.57 20.05
N ARG A 14 11.35 19.63 21.01
CA ARG A 14 10.82 18.29 20.78
C ARG A 14 9.32 18.25 20.51
N LEU A 15 8.52 19.05 21.18
CA LEU A 15 7.08 19.15 20.94
C LEU A 15 6.80 19.80 19.58
N VAL A 16 7.53 20.85 19.24
CA VAL A 16 7.44 21.51 17.93
C VAL A 16 7.91 20.56 16.81
N SER A 17 9.01 19.84 17.02
CA SER A 17 9.52 18.87 16.04
C SER A 17 8.58 17.67 15.86
N LEU A 18 7.91 17.19 16.92
CA LEU A 18 6.89 16.15 16.85
C LEU A 18 5.64 16.64 16.11
N GLY A 19 5.20 17.87 16.38
CA GLY A 19 4.09 18.51 15.68
C GLY A 19 4.39 18.70 14.20
N LEU A 20 5.61 19.18 13.87
CA LEU A 20 6.06 19.32 12.48
C LEU A 20 6.17 17.97 11.77
N ALA A 21 6.71 16.96 12.44
CA ALA A 21 6.78 15.61 11.88
C ALA A 21 5.39 15.01 11.63
N ALA A 22 4.44 15.19 12.55
CA ALA A 22 3.06 14.76 12.39
C ALA A 22 2.38 15.49 11.21
N LEU A 23 2.62 16.80 11.08
CA LEU A 23 2.12 17.61 9.95
C LEU A 23 2.70 17.13 8.61
N LEU A 24 4.01 16.86 8.56
CA LEU A 24 4.67 16.35 7.35
C LEU A 24 4.14 14.96 6.97
N VAL A 25 3.90 14.08 7.94
CA VAL A 25 3.27 12.78 7.70
C VAL A 25 1.85 12.96 7.15
N LEU A 26 1.06 13.86 7.74
CA LEU A 26 -0.30 14.16 7.27
C LEU A 26 -0.30 14.70 5.83
N VAL A 27 0.56 15.67 5.53
CA VAL A 27 0.74 16.23 4.19
C VAL A 27 1.22 15.17 3.21
N GLY A 28 2.15 14.30 3.64
CA GLY A 28 2.62 13.15 2.86
C GLY A 28 1.50 12.16 2.54
N LEU A 29 0.65 11.84 3.52
CA LEU A 29 -0.52 10.99 3.32
C LEU A 29 -1.54 11.62 2.36
N MET A 30 -1.82 12.93 2.51
CA MET A 30 -2.69 13.65 1.58
C MET A 30 -2.13 13.65 0.15
N ALA A 31 -0.84 13.89 -0.02
CA ALA A 31 -0.19 13.85 -1.33
C ALA A 31 -0.21 12.44 -1.94
N LEU A 32 -0.08 11.38 -1.13
CA LEU A 32 -0.22 10.00 -1.57
C LEU A 32 -1.65 9.66 -2.01
N VAL A 33 -2.67 10.20 -1.34
CA VAL A 33 -4.07 10.02 -1.74
C VAL A 33 -4.38 10.76 -3.04
N GLU A 34 -3.86 11.98 -3.21
CA GLU A 34 -4.17 12.84 -4.36
C GLU A 34 -3.32 12.53 -5.60
N LYS A 35 -2.01 12.29 -5.42
CA LYS A 35 -1.01 12.18 -6.51
C LYS A 35 -0.17 10.91 -6.45
N GLY A 36 -0.41 10.05 -5.47
CA GLY A 36 0.31 8.80 -5.29
C GLY A 36 -0.03 7.72 -6.31
N PRO A 37 0.61 6.56 -6.23
CA PRO A 37 0.25 5.42 -7.05
C PRO A 37 -1.24 5.09 -6.84
N GLN A 38 -1.93 4.77 -7.92
CA GLN A 38 -3.34 4.39 -7.83
C GLN A 38 -3.50 3.13 -6.98
N VAL A 39 -4.66 3.01 -6.32
CA VAL A 39 -5.01 1.77 -5.61
C VAL A 39 -4.84 0.61 -6.57
N PRO A 40 -4.17 -0.49 -6.17
CA PRO A 40 -4.03 -1.66 -7.02
C PRO A 40 -5.38 -2.08 -7.57
N ALA A 41 -5.50 -2.02 -8.89
CA ALA A 41 -6.65 -2.54 -9.61
C ALA A 41 -6.15 -3.65 -10.52
N ILE A 42 -6.97 -4.70 -10.68
CA ILE A 42 -6.65 -5.81 -11.56
C ILE A 42 -7.48 -5.71 -12.84
N PRO A 43 -6.86 -5.93 -14.00
CA PRO A 43 -7.60 -5.99 -15.25
C PRO A 43 -8.43 -7.27 -15.32
N ILE A 44 -9.69 -7.14 -15.70
CA ILE A 44 -10.60 -8.26 -15.94
C ILE A 44 -10.43 -8.76 -17.38
N GLY A 45 -10.57 -10.07 -17.57
CA GLY A 45 -10.54 -10.71 -18.88
C GLY A 45 -9.14 -10.76 -19.48
N SER A 46 -9.09 -10.79 -20.79
CA SER A 46 -7.90 -11.08 -21.59
C SER A 46 -6.98 -9.88 -21.83
N SER A 47 -6.88 -9.00 -20.86
CA SER A 47 -5.93 -7.87 -20.90
C SER A 47 -4.48 -8.33 -20.99
N PRO A 48 -3.64 -7.67 -21.81
CA PRO A 48 -2.20 -7.95 -21.88
C PRO A 48 -1.45 -7.58 -20.60
N LEU A 49 -2.06 -6.80 -19.71
CA LEU A 49 -1.51 -6.45 -18.40
C LEU A 49 -1.83 -7.49 -17.33
N SER A 50 -2.73 -8.44 -17.62
CA SER A 50 -3.18 -9.43 -16.64
C SER A 50 -2.27 -10.66 -16.62
N PRO A 51 -1.59 -10.96 -15.50
CA PRO A 51 -0.85 -12.20 -15.32
C PRO A 51 -1.75 -13.39 -14.98
N LEU A 52 -3.05 -13.15 -14.75
CA LEU A 52 -4.03 -14.17 -14.40
C LEU A 52 -4.26 -15.16 -15.53
N SER A 53 -4.86 -16.29 -15.22
CA SER A 53 -5.12 -17.37 -16.19
C SER A 53 -5.88 -16.90 -17.44
N TYR A 54 -6.84 -15.97 -17.26
CA TYR A 54 -7.62 -15.38 -18.35
C TYR A 54 -6.96 -14.16 -19.03
N GLY A 55 -5.79 -13.72 -18.57
CA GLY A 55 -5.03 -12.65 -19.21
C GLY A 55 -4.30 -13.11 -20.48
N THR A 56 -3.69 -12.15 -21.18
CA THR A 56 -2.88 -12.40 -22.40
C THR A 56 -1.43 -11.94 -22.24
N GLN A 57 -0.92 -11.84 -21.00
CA GLN A 57 0.47 -11.46 -20.76
C GLN A 57 1.45 -12.44 -21.43
N SER A 58 1.14 -13.74 -21.49
CA SER A 58 1.99 -14.74 -22.17
C SER A 58 2.10 -14.46 -23.68
N LEU A 59 1.01 -14.01 -24.33
CA LEU A 59 1.06 -13.59 -25.72
C LEU A 59 1.95 -12.36 -25.91
N TYR A 60 1.85 -11.39 -24.99
CA TYR A 60 2.72 -10.22 -25.00
C TYR A 60 4.20 -10.61 -24.84
N GLU A 61 4.53 -11.54 -23.93
CA GLU A 61 5.91 -12.01 -23.75
C GLU A 61 6.43 -12.79 -24.97
N ILE A 62 5.58 -13.58 -25.64
CA ILE A 62 5.91 -14.24 -26.91
C ILE A 62 6.27 -13.18 -27.97
N ALA A 63 5.42 -12.16 -28.13
CA ALA A 63 5.67 -11.08 -29.08
C ALA A 63 6.97 -10.32 -28.72
N ARG A 64 7.17 -9.96 -27.47
CA ARG A 64 8.34 -9.23 -26.96
C ARG A 64 9.65 -9.96 -27.18
N SER A 65 9.63 -11.27 -27.22
CA SER A 65 10.84 -12.07 -27.48
C SER A 65 11.41 -11.88 -28.90
N THR A 66 10.59 -11.40 -29.84
CA THR A 66 10.96 -11.35 -31.27
C THR A 66 10.77 -9.97 -31.87
N TYR A 67 9.79 -9.18 -31.40
CA TYR A 67 9.37 -7.91 -31.98
C TYR A 67 9.49 -6.76 -30.97
N ARG A 68 9.43 -5.53 -31.46
CA ARG A 68 9.14 -4.39 -30.59
C ARG A 68 7.70 -4.49 -30.11
N THR A 69 7.43 -4.19 -28.87
CA THR A 69 6.08 -4.28 -28.29
C THR A 69 5.69 -2.98 -27.61
N ALA A 70 4.43 -2.61 -27.73
CA ALA A 70 3.82 -1.50 -27.02
C ALA A 70 2.47 -1.96 -26.43
N ILE A 71 2.12 -1.43 -25.26
CA ILE A 71 0.79 -1.60 -24.66
C ILE A 71 0.15 -0.21 -24.63
N ILE A 72 -1.04 -0.10 -25.21
CA ILE A 72 -1.78 1.16 -25.30
C ILE A 72 -2.78 1.22 -24.16
N LEU A 73 -2.59 2.19 -23.26
CA LEU A 73 -3.47 2.45 -22.13
C LEU A 73 -4.47 3.57 -22.43
N LYS A 74 -4.12 4.46 -23.35
CA LYS A 74 -4.93 5.60 -23.80
C LYS A 74 -4.73 5.83 -25.29
N SER A 75 -5.71 6.41 -25.95
CA SER A 75 -5.63 6.69 -27.40
C SER A 75 -4.45 7.60 -27.76
N GLU A 76 -4.04 8.50 -26.84
CA GLU A 76 -2.90 9.40 -27.05
C GLU A 76 -1.56 8.66 -27.16
N ASP A 77 -1.44 7.50 -26.50
CA ASP A 77 -0.21 6.70 -26.52
C ASP A 77 0.17 6.24 -27.92
N ILE A 78 -0.83 6.09 -28.80
CA ILE A 78 -0.64 5.67 -30.21
C ILE A 78 0.19 6.71 -30.97
N GLY A 79 -0.01 8.01 -30.69
CA GLY A 79 0.74 9.08 -31.33
C GLY A 79 2.25 9.03 -31.08
N SER A 80 2.68 8.32 -30.07
CA SER A 80 4.12 8.11 -29.76
C SER A 80 4.74 6.97 -30.55
N LEU A 81 3.92 6.10 -31.18
CA LEU A 81 4.39 5.03 -32.05
C LEU A 81 4.92 5.64 -33.36
N ASN A 82 6.16 5.39 -33.69
CA ASN A 82 6.73 5.74 -34.99
C ASN A 82 7.36 4.47 -35.56
N SER A 83 6.59 3.74 -36.37
CA SER A 83 6.96 2.42 -36.87
C SER A 83 6.59 2.26 -38.35
N SER A 84 7.50 1.66 -39.12
CA SER A 84 7.25 1.32 -40.52
C SER A 84 6.14 0.28 -40.65
N ARG A 85 6.04 -0.63 -39.66
CA ARG A 85 5.02 -1.68 -39.65
C ARG A 85 4.47 -1.91 -38.26
N CYS A 86 3.15 -1.93 -38.13
CA CYS A 86 2.46 -2.25 -36.89
C CYS A 86 1.54 -3.42 -37.01
N LEU A 87 1.46 -4.24 -35.98
CA LEU A 87 0.42 -5.21 -35.75
C LEU A 87 -0.37 -4.80 -34.50
N TYR A 88 -1.62 -4.39 -34.69
CA TYR A 88 -2.53 -4.13 -33.59
C TYR A 88 -3.22 -5.42 -33.15
N VAL A 89 -3.17 -5.75 -31.86
CA VAL A 89 -3.70 -7.00 -31.29
C VAL A 89 -4.73 -6.66 -30.21
N ILE A 90 -5.92 -7.23 -30.38
CA ILE A 90 -7.00 -7.16 -29.40
C ILE A 90 -7.62 -8.55 -29.21
N VAL A 91 -7.80 -8.96 -27.94
CA VAL A 91 -8.27 -10.31 -27.58
C VAL A 91 -9.43 -10.19 -26.60
N SER A 92 -10.62 -10.64 -26.95
CA SER A 92 -11.85 -10.65 -26.12
C SER A 92 -12.00 -9.40 -25.24
N PRO A 93 -12.15 -8.20 -25.84
CA PRO A 93 -12.27 -6.97 -25.07
C PRO A 93 -13.52 -7.01 -24.20
N THR A 94 -13.40 -6.56 -22.93
CA THR A 94 -14.52 -6.53 -21.99
C THR A 94 -15.38 -5.28 -22.13
N ILE A 95 -14.84 -4.25 -22.78
CA ILE A 95 -15.54 -2.98 -23.07
C ILE A 95 -15.80 -2.94 -24.58
N PRO A 96 -17.06 -2.84 -25.03
CA PRO A 96 -17.39 -2.74 -26.46
C PRO A 96 -16.73 -1.51 -27.10
N ILE A 97 -16.17 -1.70 -28.29
CA ILE A 97 -15.53 -0.63 -29.05
C ILE A 97 -16.61 0.15 -29.79
N GLY A 98 -16.95 1.35 -29.29
CA GLY A 98 -17.92 2.22 -29.96
C GLY A 98 -17.39 2.80 -31.27
N ALA A 99 -18.28 3.03 -32.26
CA ALA A 99 -17.91 3.47 -33.61
C ALA A 99 -17.04 4.75 -33.64
N SER A 100 -17.31 5.74 -32.78
CA SER A 100 -16.50 6.97 -32.71
C SER A 100 -15.08 6.71 -32.21
N ASN A 101 -14.97 5.93 -31.14
CA ASN A 101 -13.68 5.58 -30.56
C ASN A 101 -12.85 4.68 -31.49
N ALA A 102 -13.53 3.75 -32.19
CA ALA A 102 -12.91 2.91 -33.15
C ALA A 102 -12.34 3.69 -34.35
N THR A 103 -13.09 4.70 -34.83
CA THR A 103 -12.63 5.55 -35.94
C THR A 103 -11.39 6.38 -35.51
N GLU A 104 -11.41 6.95 -34.34
CA GLU A 104 -10.27 7.70 -33.80
C GLU A 104 -9.04 6.80 -33.63
N LEU A 105 -9.22 5.60 -33.07
CA LEU A 105 -8.20 4.58 -32.92
C LEU A 105 -7.55 4.21 -34.25
N VAL A 106 -8.35 3.88 -35.25
CA VAL A 106 -7.87 3.52 -36.58
C VAL A 106 -7.13 4.66 -37.25
N MET A 107 -7.65 5.90 -37.17
CA MET A 107 -6.97 7.08 -37.70
C MET A 107 -5.63 7.33 -37.01
N SER A 108 -5.55 7.15 -35.71
CA SER A 108 -4.32 7.31 -34.93
C SER A 108 -3.28 6.26 -35.30
N LEU A 109 -3.68 5.00 -35.46
CA LEU A 109 -2.83 3.92 -35.93
C LEU A 109 -2.29 4.19 -37.34
N ARG A 110 -3.18 4.61 -38.30
CA ARG A 110 -2.78 4.95 -39.68
C ARG A 110 -1.78 6.12 -39.77
N ARG A 111 -1.80 7.06 -38.80
CA ARG A 111 -0.82 8.17 -38.71
C ARG A 111 0.53 7.73 -38.19
N SER A 112 0.54 6.74 -37.31
CA SER A 112 1.73 6.30 -36.60
C SER A 112 2.45 5.11 -37.25
N CYS A 113 1.77 4.41 -38.21
CA CYS A 113 2.28 3.22 -38.83
C CYS A 113 2.10 3.32 -40.35
N GLU A 114 3.19 3.09 -41.11
CA GLU A 114 3.15 3.11 -42.57
C GLU A 114 2.37 1.88 -43.15
N VAL A 115 2.58 0.72 -42.56
CA VAL A 115 1.90 -0.52 -42.89
C VAL A 115 1.24 -1.08 -41.64
N MET A 116 -0.03 -1.43 -41.72
CA MET A 116 -0.80 -1.90 -40.58
C MET A 116 -1.38 -3.30 -40.81
N ALA A 117 -1.32 -4.12 -39.80
CA ALA A 117 -2.10 -5.35 -39.68
C ALA A 117 -2.90 -5.32 -38.35
N VAL A 118 -4.02 -6.01 -38.29
CA VAL A 118 -4.89 -6.09 -37.11
C VAL A 118 -5.23 -7.55 -36.85
N LEU A 119 -4.99 -8.01 -35.64
CA LEU A 119 -5.44 -9.30 -35.13
C LEU A 119 -6.57 -9.06 -34.14
N VAL A 120 -7.74 -9.53 -34.42
CA VAL A 120 -8.91 -9.59 -33.57
C VAL A 120 -9.14 -11.04 -33.18
N ALA A 121 -9.21 -11.33 -31.88
CA ALA A 121 -9.65 -12.63 -31.40
C ALA A 121 -10.80 -12.39 -30.41
N ASP A 122 -12.02 -12.71 -30.77
CA ASP A 122 -13.22 -12.34 -30.01
C ASP A 122 -14.32 -13.38 -30.23
N GLU A 123 -14.91 -13.85 -29.15
CA GLU A 123 -16.07 -14.78 -29.20
C GLU A 123 -17.41 -14.04 -29.06
N ASP A 124 -17.38 -12.77 -28.69
CA ASP A 124 -18.54 -11.88 -28.60
C ASP A 124 -18.53 -10.86 -29.74
N THR A 125 -19.42 -9.91 -29.74
CA THR A 125 -19.50 -8.86 -30.78
C THR A 125 -18.77 -7.58 -30.38
N THR A 126 -17.99 -7.61 -29.33
CA THR A 126 -17.39 -6.42 -28.67
C THR A 126 -16.38 -5.72 -29.57
N SER A 127 -15.70 -6.44 -30.45
CA SER A 127 -14.71 -5.90 -31.40
C SER A 127 -15.30 -5.48 -32.74
N ASN A 128 -16.60 -5.74 -33.03
CA ASN A 128 -17.19 -5.43 -34.33
C ASN A 128 -17.13 -3.94 -34.71
N GLY A 129 -17.21 -3.04 -33.75
CA GLY A 129 -17.06 -1.60 -34.01
C GLY A 129 -15.67 -1.23 -34.56
N LEU A 130 -14.60 -1.94 -34.13
CA LEU A 130 -13.28 -1.79 -34.73
C LEU A 130 -13.26 -2.29 -36.16
N LEU A 131 -13.85 -3.46 -36.43
CA LEU A 131 -13.95 -4.04 -37.77
C LEU A 131 -14.73 -3.14 -38.73
N GLU A 132 -15.80 -2.46 -38.24
CA GLU A 132 -16.53 -1.45 -39.01
C GLU A 132 -15.67 -0.23 -39.34
N ALA A 133 -14.95 0.29 -38.39
CA ALA A 133 -14.08 1.44 -38.59
C ALA A 133 -12.91 1.17 -39.54
N LEU A 134 -12.52 -0.11 -39.67
CA LEU A 134 -11.54 -0.59 -40.65
C LEU A 134 -12.13 -0.78 -42.06
N ASN A 135 -13.44 -0.59 -42.25
CA ASN A 135 -14.20 -0.97 -43.46
C ASN A 135 -14.13 -2.47 -43.79
N SER A 136 -13.85 -3.30 -42.78
CA SER A 136 -13.79 -4.75 -42.93
C SER A 136 -15.20 -5.34 -43.24
N THR A 137 -15.26 -6.37 -44.07
CA THR A 137 -16.49 -7.14 -44.26
C THR A 137 -16.66 -8.23 -43.21
N ILE A 138 -15.60 -8.53 -42.47
CA ILE A 138 -15.59 -9.56 -41.43
C ILE A 138 -16.40 -9.11 -40.21
N ARG A 139 -17.21 -10.03 -39.67
CA ARG A 139 -17.94 -9.83 -38.43
C ARG A 139 -17.89 -11.07 -37.53
N VAL A 140 -17.74 -10.89 -36.25
CA VAL A 140 -17.99 -11.92 -35.23
C VAL A 140 -19.48 -11.93 -34.94
N VAL A 141 -20.14 -13.09 -35.09
CA VAL A 141 -21.59 -13.20 -34.96
C VAL A 141 -22.09 -13.14 -33.54
N GLY A 142 -21.26 -13.58 -32.58
CA GLY A 142 -21.60 -13.64 -31.15
C GLY A 142 -22.44 -14.87 -30.76
N ASN A 143 -22.63 -15.83 -31.71
CA ASN A 143 -23.22 -17.13 -31.41
C ASN A 143 -22.20 -18.08 -30.80
N ARG A 144 -22.57 -19.33 -30.53
CA ARG A 144 -21.64 -20.35 -30.00
C ARG A 144 -21.61 -21.54 -30.95
N VAL A 145 -20.41 -21.97 -31.29
CA VAL A 145 -20.17 -23.10 -32.16
C VAL A 145 -20.06 -24.37 -31.35
N GLY A 146 -21.02 -25.26 -31.49
CA GLY A 146 -21.07 -26.58 -30.87
C GLY A 146 -20.81 -27.71 -31.84
N VAL A 147 -20.23 -28.80 -31.37
CA VAL A 147 -20.09 -30.04 -32.09
C VAL A 147 -20.92 -31.15 -31.43
N PRO A 148 -21.58 -32.02 -32.21
CA PRO A 148 -22.33 -33.13 -31.65
C PRO A 148 -21.43 -34.04 -30.84
N TYR A 149 -21.81 -34.30 -29.59
CA TYR A 149 -21.10 -35.18 -28.69
C TYR A 149 -22.09 -35.90 -27.76
N ASP A 150 -22.16 -37.22 -27.85
CA ASP A 150 -23.00 -38.11 -27.02
C ASP A 150 -24.46 -37.60 -26.82
N GLY A 151 -25.11 -37.26 -27.93
CA GLY A 151 -26.51 -36.77 -27.93
C GLY A 151 -26.70 -35.34 -27.40
N SER A 152 -25.62 -34.60 -27.18
CA SER A 152 -25.57 -33.20 -26.75
C SER A 152 -24.63 -32.39 -27.66
N LEU A 153 -24.50 -31.07 -27.42
CA LEU A 153 -23.49 -30.25 -28.08
C LEU A 153 -22.33 -30.01 -27.10
N SER A 154 -21.12 -30.30 -27.57
CA SER A 154 -19.88 -29.85 -26.91
C SER A 154 -19.45 -28.53 -27.51
N TYR A 155 -19.21 -27.53 -26.70
CA TYR A 155 -18.73 -26.20 -27.10
C TYR A 155 -17.19 -26.10 -27.10
N TYR A 156 -16.52 -27.25 -27.17
CA TYR A 156 -15.06 -27.37 -27.35
C TYR A 156 -14.75 -27.99 -28.75
N PRO A 157 -15.12 -27.32 -29.84
CA PRO A 157 -14.88 -27.85 -31.17
C PRO A 157 -13.39 -27.89 -31.49
N LYS A 158 -12.93 -28.95 -32.14
CA LYS A 158 -11.64 -28.95 -32.82
C LYS A 158 -11.74 -28.18 -34.10
N ALA A 159 -10.93 -27.16 -34.28
CA ALA A 159 -10.90 -26.35 -35.49
C ALA A 159 -9.57 -26.50 -36.23
N THR A 160 -9.63 -26.33 -37.52
CA THR A 160 -8.47 -26.16 -38.39
C THR A 160 -8.27 -24.67 -38.68
N ILE A 161 -7.13 -24.10 -38.25
CA ILE A 161 -6.76 -22.70 -38.50
C ILE A 161 -5.62 -22.67 -39.52
N LEU A 162 -5.73 -21.81 -40.52
CA LEU A 162 -4.77 -21.63 -41.60
C LEU A 162 -4.09 -20.27 -41.45
N VAL A 163 -2.79 -20.24 -41.23
CA VAL A 163 -2.00 -19.01 -41.08
C VAL A 163 -0.81 -19.07 -42.01
N GLY A 164 -0.70 -18.14 -42.94
CA GLY A 164 0.42 -18.09 -43.89
C GLY A 164 0.67 -19.38 -44.67
N GLY A 165 -0.38 -20.15 -44.92
CA GLY A 165 -0.31 -21.45 -45.60
C GLY A 165 0.00 -22.64 -44.68
N LYS A 166 0.28 -22.43 -43.42
CA LYS A 166 0.42 -23.50 -42.43
C LYS A 166 -0.93 -23.84 -41.82
N LYS A 167 -1.08 -25.12 -41.44
CA LYS A 167 -2.30 -25.66 -40.84
C LYS A 167 -2.05 -26.00 -39.37
N PHE A 168 -2.89 -25.46 -38.49
CA PHE A 168 -2.93 -25.76 -37.08
C PHE A 168 -4.27 -26.41 -36.71
N VAL A 169 -4.25 -27.41 -35.87
CA VAL A 169 -5.46 -28.03 -35.32
C VAL A 169 -5.48 -27.77 -33.83
N VAL A 170 -6.44 -26.99 -33.37
CA VAL A 170 -6.60 -26.55 -32.01
C VAL A 170 -8.02 -26.80 -31.52
N SER A 171 -8.18 -26.97 -30.20
CA SER A 171 -9.52 -26.98 -29.59
C SER A 171 -9.87 -25.53 -29.21
N LEU A 172 -11.09 -25.15 -29.57
CA LEU A 172 -11.66 -23.83 -29.22
C LEU A 172 -12.51 -23.95 -27.96
N ASP A 173 -12.80 -22.83 -27.32
CA ASP A 173 -13.67 -22.74 -26.16
C ASP A 173 -14.74 -21.66 -26.38
N LEU A 174 -15.99 -22.07 -26.46
CA LEU A 174 -17.14 -21.16 -26.69
C LEU A 174 -16.99 -20.27 -27.94
N ALA A 175 -16.30 -20.75 -28.96
CA ALA A 175 -16.03 -19.99 -30.17
C ALA A 175 -17.30 -19.49 -30.85
N SER A 176 -17.20 -18.31 -31.48
CA SER A 176 -18.23 -17.74 -32.34
C SER A 176 -17.96 -18.03 -33.80
N GLU A 177 -19.03 -18.07 -34.59
CA GLU A 177 -18.94 -18.02 -36.05
C GLU A 177 -18.42 -16.67 -36.52
N VAL A 178 -17.53 -16.69 -37.49
CA VAL A 178 -17.01 -15.50 -38.18
C VAL A 178 -17.54 -15.47 -39.58
N VAL A 179 -18.15 -14.36 -40.01
CA VAL A 179 -18.70 -14.19 -41.34
C VAL A 179 -17.96 -13.10 -42.10
N GLY A 180 -17.95 -13.19 -43.45
CA GLY A 180 -17.21 -12.26 -44.29
C GLY A 180 -15.74 -12.62 -44.47
N GLY A 181 -15.04 -11.89 -45.35
CA GLY A 181 -13.63 -12.13 -45.65
C GLY A 181 -13.35 -13.47 -46.32
N LYS A 182 -12.08 -13.83 -46.40
CA LYS A 182 -11.59 -15.13 -46.88
C LYS A 182 -11.47 -16.09 -45.70
N LEU A 183 -12.03 -17.30 -45.87
CA LEU A 183 -11.96 -18.35 -44.84
C LEU A 183 -10.51 -18.73 -44.49
N SER A 184 -10.13 -18.53 -43.22
CA SER A 184 -8.81 -18.87 -42.65
C SER A 184 -8.91 -19.88 -41.53
N GLY A 185 -10.11 -20.22 -41.04
CA GLY A 185 -10.30 -21.28 -40.06
C GLY A 185 -11.72 -21.80 -40.03
N TYR A 186 -11.85 -23.10 -39.79
CA TYR A 186 -13.16 -23.76 -39.83
C TYR A 186 -13.22 -24.96 -38.88
N THR A 187 -14.43 -25.25 -38.48
CA THR A 187 -14.81 -26.52 -37.81
C THR A 187 -16.07 -27.10 -38.46
N VAL A 188 -16.39 -28.35 -38.14
CA VAL A 188 -17.68 -28.96 -38.54
C VAL A 188 -18.54 -29.01 -37.26
N GLY A 189 -19.61 -28.24 -37.27
CA GLY A 189 -20.45 -28.07 -36.08
C GLY A 189 -21.74 -27.32 -36.38
N VAL A 190 -22.40 -26.91 -35.35
CA VAL A 190 -23.66 -26.14 -35.35
C VAL A 190 -23.41 -24.79 -34.67
N ALA A 191 -23.87 -23.72 -35.27
CA ALA A 191 -23.86 -22.40 -34.64
C ALA A 191 -25.20 -22.17 -33.93
N VAL A 192 -25.14 -21.93 -32.63
CA VAL A 192 -26.32 -21.76 -31.74
C VAL A 192 -26.31 -20.35 -31.17
N GLU A 193 -27.45 -19.71 -31.07
CA GLU A 193 -27.56 -18.39 -30.46
C GLU A 193 -27.06 -18.42 -29.01
N ALA A 194 -26.21 -17.46 -28.64
CA ALA A 194 -25.72 -17.34 -27.29
C ALA A 194 -26.84 -16.91 -26.34
N SER A 195 -27.20 -17.78 -25.41
CA SER A 195 -28.16 -17.45 -24.35
C SER A 195 -27.43 -16.79 -23.16
N PRO A 196 -28.03 -15.82 -22.46
CA PRO A 196 -27.48 -15.27 -21.20
C PRO A 196 -27.14 -16.32 -20.14
N SER A 197 -27.83 -17.47 -20.17
CA SER A 197 -27.56 -18.61 -19.29
C SER A 197 -26.24 -19.33 -19.58
N PHE A 198 -25.63 -19.11 -20.75
CA PHE A 198 -24.31 -19.66 -21.09
C PHE A 198 -23.20 -19.13 -20.18
N LYS A 199 -23.28 -17.85 -19.81
CA LYS A 199 -22.27 -17.21 -18.92
C LYS A 199 -22.34 -17.67 -17.47
N LEU A 200 -23.46 -18.27 -17.03
CA LEU A 200 -23.69 -18.55 -15.61
C LEU A 200 -23.56 -20.01 -15.20
N ALA A 201 -23.63 -20.97 -16.15
CA ALA A 201 -23.94 -22.33 -15.71
C ALA A 201 -22.78 -23.33 -15.72
N GLY A 202 -21.73 -23.13 -16.50
CA GLY A 202 -20.77 -24.23 -16.72
C GLY A 202 -21.45 -25.56 -17.12
N ALA A 203 -22.77 -25.52 -17.35
CA ALA A 203 -23.61 -26.65 -17.69
C ALA A 203 -23.99 -26.49 -19.16
N PHE A 204 -23.63 -27.47 -19.95
CA PHE A 204 -23.95 -27.55 -21.39
C PHE A 204 -25.47 -27.68 -21.57
N PRO A 205 -26.15 -26.70 -22.16
CA PRO A 205 -27.56 -26.90 -22.50
C PRO A 205 -27.68 -28.03 -23.53
N THR A 206 -28.53 -28.99 -23.22
CA THR A 206 -28.84 -30.09 -24.11
C THR A 206 -29.83 -29.62 -25.19
N HIS A 207 -29.35 -29.24 -26.35
CA HIS A 207 -30.21 -28.97 -27.53
C HIS A 207 -30.26 -30.21 -28.40
N ARG A 208 -31.22 -31.10 -28.13
CA ARG A 208 -31.37 -32.35 -28.84
C ARG A 208 -31.80 -32.19 -30.33
N GLU A 209 -32.44 -31.07 -30.68
CA GLU A 209 -33.01 -30.89 -32.01
C GLU A 209 -32.04 -30.31 -33.03
N GLU A 210 -30.93 -29.67 -32.60
CA GLU A 210 -30.00 -28.98 -33.51
C GLU A 210 -28.83 -29.86 -33.99
N VAL A 211 -28.66 -31.04 -33.41
CA VAL A 211 -27.56 -31.97 -33.71
C VAL A 211 -27.56 -32.43 -35.19
N LEU A 212 -28.69 -32.33 -35.88
CA LEU A 212 -28.88 -32.83 -37.24
C LEU A 212 -28.43 -31.85 -38.34
N SER A 213 -28.04 -30.61 -38.03
CA SER A 213 -27.70 -29.56 -38.99
C SER A 213 -26.21 -29.17 -38.99
N ALA A 214 -25.31 -30.09 -38.62
CA ALA A 214 -23.88 -29.83 -38.63
C ALA A 214 -23.40 -29.43 -40.04
N ARG A 215 -22.74 -28.27 -40.10
CA ARG A 215 -22.17 -27.69 -41.32
C ARG A 215 -20.72 -27.25 -41.08
N VAL A 216 -20.05 -26.90 -42.15
CA VAL A 216 -18.77 -26.20 -42.02
C VAL A 216 -19.07 -24.79 -41.51
N VAL A 217 -18.53 -24.48 -40.31
CA VAL A 217 -18.66 -23.18 -39.69
C VAL A 217 -17.29 -22.49 -39.72
N ALA A 218 -17.25 -21.28 -40.24
CA ALA A 218 -16.05 -20.45 -40.20
C ALA A 218 -15.81 -19.93 -38.80
N VAL A 219 -14.61 -20.14 -38.27
CA VAL A 219 -14.16 -19.67 -36.96
C VAL A 219 -12.94 -18.74 -37.05
N ALA A 220 -12.41 -18.57 -38.26
CA ALA A 220 -11.43 -17.54 -38.56
C ALA A 220 -11.57 -17.06 -40.01
N SER A 221 -11.36 -15.78 -40.24
CA SER A 221 -11.36 -15.16 -41.55
C SER A 221 -10.26 -14.10 -41.65
N GLU A 222 -9.78 -13.88 -42.86
CA GLU A 222 -8.82 -12.82 -43.16
C GLU A 222 -9.25 -12.01 -44.38
N GLU A 223 -8.85 -10.74 -44.43
CA GLU A 223 -8.98 -9.91 -45.62
C GLU A 223 -7.94 -8.78 -45.60
N VAL A 224 -7.72 -8.19 -46.77
CA VAL A 224 -6.96 -6.98 -46.92
C VAL A 224 -7.88 -5.87 -47.38
N VAL A 225 -8.08 -4.86 -46.58
CA VAL A 225 -8.95 -3.71 -46.87
C VAL A 225 -8.17 -2.42 -46.66
N ASP A 226 -8.20 -1.53 -47.68
CA ASP A 226 -7.45 -0.26 -47.66
C ASP A 226 -5.96 -0.42 -47.30
N GLY A 227 -5.33 -1.53 -47.71
CA GLY A 227 -3.94 -1.85 -47.44
C GLY A 227 -3.69 -2.39 -46.02
N ILE A 228 -4.73 -2.56 -45.21
CA ILE A 228 -4.66 -3.13 -43.84
C ILE A 228 -4.96 -4.63 -43.92
N HIS A 229 -4.08 -5.45 -43.38
CA HIS A 229 -4.31 -6.88 -43.24
C HIS A 229 -5.08 -7.16 -41.95
N VAL A 230 -6.33 -7.57 -42.06
CA VAL A 230 -7.23 -7.90 -40.95
C VAL A 230 -7.34 -9.41 -40.83
N TYR A 231 -7.05 -9.96 -39.68
CA TYR A 231 -7.22 -11.37 -39.35
C TYR A 231 -8.10 -11.48 -38.08
N VAL A 232 -9.18 -12.22 -38.20
CA VAL A 232 -10.18 -12.38 -37.15
C VAL A 232 -10.28 -13.83 -36.73
N LEU A 233 -10.18 -14.10 -35.45
CA LEU A 233 -10.47 -15.38 -34.81
C LEU A 233 -11.78 -15.23 -34.01
N GLY A 234 -12.68 -16.19 -34.14
CA GLY A 234 -13.93 -16.27 -33.39
C GLY A 234 -13.77 -16.84 -31.98
N ASP A 235 -12.54 -16.87 -31.45
CA ASP A 235 -12.22 -17.39 -30.13
C ASP A 235 -10.95 -16.72 -29.60
N GLY A 236 -11.09 -15.92 -28.57
CA GLY A 236 -9.96 -15.30 -27.86
C GLY A 236 -9.30 -16.22 -26.86
N SER A 237 -10.00 -17.27 -26.41
CA SER A 237 -9.51 -18.16 -25.34
C SER A 237 -8.23 -18.89 -25.72
N ILE A 238 -7.99 -19.16 -27.00
CA ILE A 238 -6.78 -19.84 -27.50
C ILE A 238 -5.49 -19.01 -27.28
N LEU A 239 -5.61 -17.72 -27.04
CA LEU A 239 -4.49 -16.79 -26.79
C LEU A 239 -4.32 -16.44 -25.30
N LEU A 240 -5.12 -17.02 -24.40
CA LEU A 240 -5.04 -16.77 -22.95
C LEU A 240 -3.82 -17.43 -22.31
N ASN A 241 -3.37 -16.85 -21.21
CA ASN A 241 -2.23 -17.35 -20.44
C ASN A 241 -2.37 -18.84 -20.07
N GLN A 242 -3.55 -19.28 -19.60
CA GLN A 242 -3.79 -20.68 -19.26
C GLN A 242 -3.62 -21.65 -20.44
N VAL A 243 -3.96 -21.21 -21.65
CA VAL A 243 -3.87 -22.03 -22.86
C VAL A 243 -2.45 -22.02 -23.40
N LEU A 244 -1.83 -20.85 -23.52
CA LEU A 244 -0.45 -20.72 -24.01
C LEU A 244 0.57 -21.39 -23.09
N ASN A 245 0.24 -21.53 -21.79
CA ASN A 245 1.08 -22.19 -20.78
C ASN A 245 0.62 -23.63 -20.45
N SER A 246 -0.36 -24.18 -21.16
CA SER A 246 -0.93 -25.50 -20.86
C SER A 246 0.01 -26.69 -21.12
N GLY A 247 1.14 -26.44 -21.77
CA GLY A 247 2.07 -27.51 -22.22
C GLY A 247 1.75 -28.05 -23.62
N ASP A 248 0.58 -27.77 -24.19
CA ASP A 248 0.28 -28.06 -25.62
C ASP A 248 0.94 -26.98 -26.48
N ARG A 249 1.96 -27.39 -27.19
CA ARG A 249 2.76 -26.50 -28.04
C ARG A 249 1.99 -25.93 -29.24
N SER A 250 0.93 -26.58 -29.67
CA SER A 250 0.16 -26.18 -30.88
C SER A 250 -0.40 -24.77 -30.73
N TYR A 251 -0.85 -24.37 -29.55
CA TYR A 251 -1.36 -23.02 -29.30
C TYR A 251 -0.27 -21.97 -29.37
N ARG A 252 0.89 -22.27 -28.77
CA ARG A 252 2.04 -21.36 -28.77
C ARG A 252 2.58 -21.21 -30.21
N GLU A 253 2.72 -22.30 -30.91
CA GLU A 253 3.16 -22.30 -32.33
C GLU A 253 2.18 -21.53 -33.24
N LEU A 254 0.88 -21.65 -32.98
CA LEU A 254 -0.15 -20.86 -33.68
C LEU A 254 0.01 -19.35 -33.36
N ALA A 255 0.20 -18.98 -32.09
CA ALA A 255 0.38 -17.60 -31.71
C ALA A 255 1.66 -16.99 -32.32
N GLU A 256 2.79 -17.70 -32.26
CA GLU A 256 4.04 -17.32 -32.91
C GLU A 256 3.90 -17.13 -34.40
N GLU A 257 3.19 -18.05 -35.08
CA GLU A 257 2.96 -17.98 -36.52
C GLU A 257 2.00 -16.84 -36.91
N LEU A 258 0.94 -16.57 -36.10
CA LEU A 258 0.06 -15.41 -36.31
C LEU A 258 0.85 -14.10 -36.27
N LEU A 259 1.67 -13.92 -35.22
CA LEU A 259 2.51 -12.75 -35.10
C LEU A 259 3.49 -12.63 -36.27
N ARG A 260 4.13 -13.74 -36.66
CA ARG A 260 5.07 -13.77 -37.78
C ARG A 260 4.39 -13.45 -39.13
N TYR A 261 3.23 -14.02 -39.35
CA TYR A 261 2.48 -13.85 -40.58
C TYR A 261 1.98 -12.41 -40.75
N LEU A 262 1.39 -11.84 -39.70
CA LEU A 262 0.83 -10.50 -39.73
C LEU A 262 1.90 -9.41 -39.71
N CYS A 263 3.05 -9.66 -39.07
CA CYS A 263 4.23 -8.82 -39.20
C CYS A 263 5.00 -9.04 -40.52
N ALA A 264 4.52 -9.93 -41.43
CA ALA A 264 5.15 -10.33 -42.71
C ALA A 264 6.64 -10.78 -42.52
N GLY A 265 6.97 -11.35 -41.38
CA GLY A 265 8.34 -11.78 -41.00
C GLY A 265 9.30 -10.65 -40.71
N ASP A 266 8.85 -9.41 -40.67
CA ASP A 266 9.65 -8.24 -40.41
C ASP A 266 9.88 -8.09 -38.89
N ARG A 267 11.15 -8.13 -38.43
CA ARG A 267 11.53 -8.00 -37.03
C ARG A 267 11.42 -6.56 -36.49
N GLU A 268 11.37 -5.57 -37.36
CA GLU A 268 11.17 -4.17 -36.99
C GLU A 268 9.68 -3.84 -36.78
N CYS A 269 8.78 -4.82 -37.06
CA CYS A 269 7.36 -4.72 -36.76
C CYS A 269 7.14 -4.38 -35.26
N THR A 270 6.30 -3.41 -35.00
CA THR A 270 5.86 -3.10 -33.63
C THR A 270 4.52 -3.77 -33.37
N VAL A 271 4.47 -4.70 -32.42
CA VAL A 271 3.24 -5.33 -31.98
C VAL A 271 2.60 -4.50 -30.89
N VAL A 272 1.44 -3.96 -31.17
CA VAL A 272 0.72 -3.02 -30.32
C VAL A 272 -0.46 -3.74 -29.68
N PHE A 273 -0.43 -3.88 -28.38
CA PHE A 273 -1.48 -4.54 -27.61
C PHE A 273 -2.47 -3.53 -27.07
N ASP A 274 -3.74 -3.77 -27.30
CA ASP A 274 -4.83 -3.00 -26.69
C ASP A 274 -4.93 -3.31 -25.20
N ALA A 275 -4.96 -2.26 -24.38
CA ALA A 275 -5.33 -2.35 -22.97
C ALA A 275 -6.39 -1.30 -22.58
N ILE A 276 -6.91 -0.56 -23.59
CA ILE A 276 -7.94 0.47 -23.39
C ILE A 276 -9.30 -0.19 -23.12
N HIS A 277 -9.60 -1.27 -23.85
CA HIS A 277 -10.93 -1.88 -23.87
C HIS A 277 -11.08 -3.03 -22.86
N TYR A 278 -10.38 -2.91 -21.72
CA TYR A 278 -10.48 -3.86 -20.60
C TYR A 278 -10.87 -3.14 -19.32
N SER A 279 -11.84 -3.71 -18.63
CA SER A 279 -12.27 -3.19 -17.33
C SER A 279 -11.22 -3.44 -16.27
N LEU A 280 -11.07 -2.45 -15.38
CA LEU A 280 -10.29 -2.58 -14.15
C LEU A 280 -11.25 -2.80 -12.98
N THR A 281 -10.92 -3.70 -12.09
CA THR A 281 -11.71 -3.95 -10.90
C THR A 281 -10.86 -3.87 -9.63
N ASN A 282 -11.54 -3.57 -8.54
CA ASN A 282 -10.91 -3.65 -7.23
C ASN A 282 -10.79 -5.13 -6.82
N PRO A 283 -9.61 -5.62 -6.43
CA PRO A 283 -9.41 -7.00 -6.01
C PRO A 283 -10.32 -7.46 -4.88
N TYR A 284 -10.77 -6.55 -4.03
CA TYR A 284 -11.79 -6.83 -3.02
C TYR A 284 -13.13 -7.24 -3.58
N VAL A 285 -13.57 -6.56 -4.63
CA VAL A 285 -14.86 -6.84 -5.27
C VAL A 285 -14.83 -8.23 -5.89
N VAL A 286 -13.68 -8.62 -6.47
CA VAL A 286 -13.47 -9.99 -6.98
C VAL A 286 -13.61 -11.03 -5.87
N LEU A 287 -12.98 -10.80 -4.72
CA LEU A 287 -13.05 -11.76 -3.60
C LEU A 287 -14.42 -11.81 -2.90
N SER A 288 -15.19 -10.72 -2.96
CA SER A 288 -16.50 -10.63 -2.30
C SER A 288 -17.68 -11.06 -3.19
N SER A 289 -17.49 -11.15 -4.51
CA SER A 289 -18.53 -11.49 -5.48
C SER A 289 -18.21 -12.81 -6.18
N GLU A 290 -19.01 -13.84 -5.93
CA GLU A 290 -18.82 -15.14 -6.58
C GLU A 290 -18.89 -15.04 -8.12
N ALA A 291 -19.73 -14.16 -8.67
CA ALA A 291 -19.85 -13.94 -10.08
C ALA A 291 -18.55 -13.35 -10.67
N GLN A 292 -18.01 -12.31 -10.04
CA GLN A 292 -16.75 -11.70 -10.50
C GLN A 292 -15.53 -12.60 -10.24
N ALA A 293 -15.54 -13.39 -9.17
CA ALA A 293 -14.49 -14.35 -8.92
C ALA A 293 -14.38 -15.38 -10.06
N ARG A 294 -15.51 -15.87 -10.56
CA ARG A 294 -15.55 -16.83 -11.70
C ARG A 294 -14.97 -16.25 -12.99
N ASP A 295 -15.16 -14.95 -13.23
CA ASP A 295 -14.67 -14.26 -14.43
C ASP A 295 -13.17 -13.92 -14.37
N VAL A 296 -12.56 -14.04 -13.18
CA VAL A 296 -11.17 -13.59 -12.94
C VAL A 296 -10.28 -14.74 -12.48
N ILE A 297 -10.82 -15.67 -11.71
CA ILE A 297 -10.05 -16.72 -11.01
C ILE A 297 -10.34 -18.08 -11.67
N ALA A 298 -9.32 -18.65 -12.32
CA ALA A 298 -9.36 -20.00 -12.88
C ALA A 298 -8.42 -20.97 -12.15
N SER A 299 -7.45 -20.46 -11.38
CA SER A 299 -6.41 -21.26 -10.74
C SER A 299 -6.14 -20.83 -9.31
N PHE A 300 -5.45 -21.69 -8.55
CA PHE A 300 -4.97 -21.33 -7.21
C PHE A 300 -3.99 -20.15 -7.23
N LEU A 301 -3.18 -20.03 -8.28
CA LEU A 301 -2.26 -18.91 -8.43
C LEU A 301 -3.01 -17.59 -8.62
N ASP A 302 -4.14 -17.60 -9.32
CA ASP A 302 -5.01 -16.43 -9.46
C ASP A 302 -5.57 -16.01 -8.10
N VAL A 303 -6.01 -16.96 -7.27
CA VAL A 303 -6.46 -16.67 -5.89
C VAL A 303 -5.35 -15.98 -5.10
N LEU A 304 -4.14 -16.51 -5.15
CA LEU A 304 -3.00 -15.94 -4.43
C LEU A 304 -2.68 -14.53 -4.91
N TYR A 305 -2.67 -14.30 -6.23
CA TYR A 305 -2.43 -12.99 -6.82
C TYR A 305 -3.50 -11.97 -6.41
N VAL A 306 -4.78 -12.32 -6.58
CA VAL A 306 -5.91 -11.44 -6.23
C VAL A 306 -5.92 -11.13 -4.74
N SER A 307 -5.66 -12.14 -3.89
CA SER A 307 -5.58 -11.95 -2.44
C SER A 307 -4.43 -11.03 -2.02
N THR A 308 -3.28 -11.18 -2.68
CA THR A 308 -2.12 -10.30 -2.44
C THR A 308 -2.43 -8.87 -2.88
N ALA A 309 -3.04 -8.71 -4.07
CA ALA A 309 -3.46 -7.40 -4.56
C ALA A 309 -4.50 -6.74 -3.64
N ALA A 310 -5.47 -7.52 -3.12
CA ALA A 310 -6.45 -7.06 -2.15
C ALA A 310 -5.79 -6.60 -0.84
N PHE A 311 -4.85 -7.37 -0.33
CA PHE A 311 -4.09 -6.99 0.87
C PHE A 311 -3.31 -5.69 0.66
N LEU A 312 -2.63 -5.53 -0.47
CA LEU A 312 -1.92 -4.28 -0.80
C LEU A 312 -2.87 -3.10 -0.96
N ALA A 313 -4.06 -3.33 -1.54
CA ALA A 313 -5.08 -2.30 -1.65
C ALA A 313 -5.57 -1.82 -0.28
N VAL A 314 -5.74 -2.73 0.71
CA VAL A 314 -6.09 -2.34 2.10
C VAL A 314 -5.03 -1.47 2.74
N LEU A 315 -3.77 -1.81 2.52
CA LEU A 315 -2.66 -1.05 3.10
C LEU A 315 -2.49 0.33 2.43
N HIS A 316 -3.10 0.53 1.26
CA HIS A 316 -2.95 1.79 0.51
C HIS A 316 -3.70 2.93 1.22
N PRO A 317 -3.02 4.07 1.51
CA PRO A 317 -3.62 5.19 2.24
C PRO A 317 -4.90 5.73 1.61
N ALA A 318 -5.03 5.70 0.29
CA ALA A 318 -6.22 6.17 -0.41
C ALA A 318 -7.50 5.38 -0.07
N VAL A 319 -7.37 4.18 0.49
CA VAL A 319 -8.53 3.35 0.86
C VAL A 319 -9.03 3.70 2.26
N TRP A 320 -8.14 3.77 3.24
CA TRP A 320 -8.54 3.93 4.65
C TRP A 320 -8.46 5.37 5.17
N PHE A 321 -7.61 6.21 4.57
CA PHE A 321 -7.39 7.57 5.06
C PHE A 321 -8.59 8.50 4.86
N PRO A 322 -9.32 8.49 3.71
CA PRO A 322 -10.57 9.24 3.54
C PRO A 322 -11.63 8.86 4.57
N GLU A 323 -11.82 7.55 4.83
CA GLU A 323 -12.78 7.07 5.83
C GLU A 323 -12.41 7.53 7.23
N LEU A 324 -11.11 7.51 7.56
CA LEU A 324 -10.62 8.02 8.84
C LEU A 324 -10.84 9.54 8.99
N LEU A 325 -10.68 10.29 7.89
CA LEU A 325 -10.99 11.73 7.86
C LEU A 325 -12.49 11.99 8.00
N GLU A 326 -13.35 11.19 7.36
CA GLU A 326 -14.81 11.30 7.51
C GLU A 326 -15.24 10.99 8.94
N LEU A 327 -14.68 9.95 9.55
CA LEU A 327 -14.90 9.61 10.95
C LEU A 327 -14.46 10.74 11.88
N ALA A 328 -13.26 11.29 11.66
CA ALA A 328 -12.76 12.43 12.43
C ALA A 328 -13.64 13.67 12.26
N ASN A 329 -14.10 13.96 11.04
CA ASN A 329 -15.00 15.05 10.75
C ASN A 329 -16.39 14.84 11.39
N PHE A 330 -16.90 13.62 11.39
CA PHE A 330 -18.14 13.27 12.09
C PHE A 330 -18.03 13.58 13.59
N TYR A 331 -16.99 13.12 14.27
CA TYR A 331 -16.77 13.40 15.68
C TYR A 331 -16.54 14.89 15.96
N LEU A 332 -15.78 15.58 15.09
CA LEU A 332 -15.59 17.03 15.19
C LEU A 332 -16.93 17.78 15.07
N ARG A 333 -17.79 17.41 14.11
CA ARG A 333 -19.12 17.97 13.97
C ARG A 333 -19.98 17.70 15.21
N LEU A 334 -19.95 16.50 15.75
CA LEU A 334 -20.69 16.12 16.93
C LEU A 334 -20.25 16.94 18.16
N VAL A 335 -18.94 17.16 18.32
CA VAL A 335 -18.39 18.02 19.37
C VAL A 335 -18.78 19.48 19.16
N VAL A 336 -18.57 20.01 17.94
CA VAL A 336 -18.83 21.43 17.63
C VAL A 336 -20.32 21.77 17.65
N SER A 337 -21.20 20.86 17.24
CA SER A 337 -22.66 21.05 17.28
C SER A 337 -23.28 20.86 18.66
N SER A 338 -22.52 20.30 19.62
CA SER A 338 -23.04 20.07 20.95
C SER A 338 -23.01 21.37 21.80
N PRO A 339 -23.95 21.60 22.71
CA PRO A 339 -23.90 22.73 23.65
C PRO A 339 -22.64 22.75 24.51
N ILE A 340 -22.02 21.58 24.68
CA ILE A 340 -20.76 21.41 25.42
C ILE A 340 -19.58 22.10 24.70
N ALA A 341 -19.62 22.21 23.38
CA ALA A 341 -18.58 22.85 22.59
C ALA A 341 -18.45 24.34 22.93
N TYR A 342 -19.55 25.03 23.20
CA TYR A 342 -19.54 26.45 23.56
C TYR A 342 -18.77 26.70 24.88
N GLY A 343 -18.68 25.68 25.75
CA GLY A 343 -17.83 25.74 26.94
C GLY A 343 -16.43 25.16 26.72
N LEU A 344 -16.33 24.05 26.00
CA LEU A 344 -15.08 23.29 25.85
C LEU A 344 -14.10 23.97 24.89
N VAL A 345 -14.57 24.59 23.80
CA VAL A 345 -13.72 25.27 22.83
C VAL A 345 -13.01 26.50 23.45
N PRO A 346 -13.71 27.41 24.17
CA PRO A 346 -13.04 28.49 24.87
C PRO A 346 -12.10 28.02 25.97
N LEU A 347 -12.45 26.93 26.68
CA LEU A 347 -11.60 26.36 27.73
C LEU A 347 -10.32 25.73 27.16
N LEU A 348 -10.40 25.05 26.06
CA LEU A 348 -9.24 24.53 25.31
C LEU A 348 -8.41 25.69 24.74
N ALA A 349 -9.05 26.69 24.12
CA ALA A 349 -8.37 27.86 23.58
C ALA A 349 -7.62 28.62 24.71
N PHE A 350 -8.25 28.77 25.88
CA PHE A 350 -7.62 29.35 27.07
C PHE A 350 -6.46 28.50 27.58
N TYR A 351 -6.62 27.17 27.62
CA TYR A 351 -5.58 26.24 28.03
C TYR A 351 -4.39 26.26 27.06
N PHE A 352 -4.64 26.23 25.76
CA PHE A 352 -3.60 26.33 24.72
C PHE A 352 -2.94 27.70 24.71
N SER A 353 -3.69 28.80 24.86
CA SER A 353 -3.11 30.13 24.98
C SER A 353 -2.21 30.24 26.21
N ARG A 354 -2.65 29.67 27.34
CA ARG A 354 -1.80 29.62 28.55
C ARG A 354 -0.56 28.75 28.35
N LEU A 355 -0.61 27.67 27.60
CA LEU A 355 0.55 26.87 27.21
C LEU A 355 1.51 27.65 26.30
N LEU A 356 0.99 28.42 25.36
CA LEU A 356 1.77 29.21 24.42
C LEU A 356 2.35 30.47 25.10
N TYR A 357 1.57 31.16 25.98
CA TYR A 357 2.00 32.36 26.69
C TYR A 357 2.70 32.08 28.01
N ALA A 358 2.59 30.88 28.59
CA ALA A 358 3.37 30.49 29.78
C ALA A 358 4.87 30.29 29.46
N GLY A 359 5.27 30.44 28.21
CA GLY A 359 6.65 30.32 27.73
C GLY A 359 7.50 31.58 27.84
N GLU A 360 6.97 32.73 28.25
CA GLU A 360 7.84 33.83 28.66
C GLU A 360 8.24 33.62 30.14
N PRO A 361 9.46 33.14 30.44
CA PRO A 361 9.96 33.24 31.76
C PRO A 361 10.15 34.73 32.04
N GLY A 362 9.23 35.32 32.78
CA GLY A 362 9.53 36.61 33.40
C GLY A 362 10.93 36.52 33.99
N VAL A 363 11.74 37.50 33.69
CA VAL A 363 13.07 37.63 34.26
C VAL A 363 12.91 37.46 35.78
N ARG A 364 13.06 36.21 36.24
CA ARG A 364 13.16 35.96 37.67
C ARG A 364 14.50 36.54 38.10
N ASP A 365 14.41 37.61 38.83
CA ASP A 365 15.55 38.17 39.53
C ASP A 365 16.37 37.01 40.10
N ARG A 366 17.68 37.12 39.97
CA ARG A 366 18.60 36.14 40.56
C ARG A 366 18.24 35.98 42.05
N PRO A 367 17.98 34.75 42.52
CA PRO A 367 17.69 34.57 43.94
C PRO A 367 18.85 35.17 44.75
N MET A 368 18.54 36.07 45.62
CA MET A 368 19.55 36.59 46.59
C MET A 368 20.09 35.44 47.44
N PRO A 369 21.34 35.49 47.89
CA PRO A 369 21.93 34.45 48.72
C PRO A 369 21.06 34.03 49.91
N GLU A 370 20.32 34.97 50.51
CA GLU A 370 19.36 34.73 51.60
C GLU A 370 18.16 33.84 51.20
N GLN A 371 17.76 33.79 49.92
CA GLN A 371 16.72 32.88 49.47
C GLN A 371 17.22 31.44 49.32
N ILE A 372 18.49 31.27 48.96
CA ILE A 372 19.14 29.96 48.86
C ILE A 372 19.25 29.35 50.26
N GLU A 373 19.56 30.16 51.29
CA GLU A 373 19.64 29.74 52.68
C GLU A 373 18.26 29.35 53.24
N LYS A 374 17.21 30.10 52.92
CA LYS A 374 15.82 29.74 53.24
C LYS A 374 15.34 28.46 52.57
N ASP A 375 15.67 28.23 51.28
CA ASP A 375 15.29 27.04 50.55
C ASP A 375 15.99 25.76 51.07
N LEU A 376 17.19 25.89 51.65
CA LEU A 376 17.91 24.81 52.35
C LEU A 376 17.31 24.47 53.74
N TYR A 377 16.73 25.45 54.43
CA TYR A 377 16.03 25.22 55.71
C TYR A 377 14.66 24.55 55.56
N ILE A 378 14.09 24.51 54.38
CA ILE A 378 12.76 23.92 54.09
C ILE A 378 12.80 22.38 53.96
N ALA A 379 13.97 21.74 53.92
CA ALA A 379 14.09 20.29 53.73
C ALA A 379 13.35 19.43 54.77
N PRO A 380 13.34 19.74 56.09
CA PRO A 380 12.55 18.99 57.07
C PRO A 380 11.04 19.20 56.93
N ASP A 381 10.61 20.41 56.51
CA ASP A 381 9.20 20.72 56.31
C ASP A 381 8.65 20.13 55.00
N ILE A 382 9.49 19.90 54.01
CA ILE A 382 9.12 19.21 52.78
C ILE A 382 8.67 17.77 53.08
N ARG A 383 9.38 17.06 53.96
CA ARG A 383 8.98 15.69 54.35
C ARG A 383 7.60 15.71 55.05
N LYS A 384 7.35 16.67 55.91
CA LYS A 384 6.08 16.80 56.63
C LYS A 384 4.91 17.21 55.74
N SER A 385 5.15 18.14 54.83
CA SER A 385 4.14 18.58 53.84
C SER A 385 3.88 17.55 52.72
N VAL A 386 4.91 16.77 52.36
CA VAL A 386 4.79 15.66 51.40
C VAL A 386 4.01 14.48 52.00
N LEU A 387 4.25 14.16 53.29
CA LEU A 387 3.51 13.15 54.04
C LEU A 387 2.05 13.57 54.26
N SER A 388 1.78 14.88 54.41
CA SER A 388 0.41 15.43 54.48
C SER A 388 -0.35 15.53 53.18
N ARG A 389 0.18 15.02 52.06
CA ARG A 389 -0.36 15.09 50.71
C ARG A 389 -0.49 16.49 50.08
N ALA A 390 0.07 17.51 50.70
CA ALA A 390 -0.11 18.91 50.33
C ALA A 390 0.80 19.38 49.17
N VAL A 391 1.89 18.64 48.83
CA VAL A 391 2.88 19.06 47.83
C VAL A 391 2.92 18.11 46.66
N LYS A 392 2.86 18.65 45.43
CA LYS A 392 3.06 17.92 44.19
C LYS A 392 4.55 17.84 43.87
N LEU A 393 5.13 16.65 43.98
CA LEU A 393 6.54 16.41 43.64
C LEU A 393 6.66 16.06 42.14
N ASP A 394 7.68 16.63 41.51
CA ASP A 394 7.97 16.43 40.07
C ASP A 394 9.41 15.93 39.80
N SER A 395 9.83 15.93 38.53
CA SER A 395 11.19 15.53 38.16
C SER A 395 12.28 16.44 38.63
N ARG A 396 11.99 17.73 38.93
CA ARG A 396 12.95 18.71 39.43
C ARG A 396 13.29 18.43 40.88
N ASP A 397 12.29 18.04 41.69
CA ASP A 397 12.49 17.66 43.06
C ASP A 397 13.39 16.41 43.15
N PHE A 398 13.25 15.49 42.20
CA PHE A 398 14.16 14.34 42.15
C PHE A 398 15.58 14.76 41.77
N VAL A 399 15.78 15.67 40.81
CA VAL A 399 17.11 16.18 40.43
C VAL A 399 17.77 16.88 41.62
N ASN A 400 17.02 17.67 42.41
CA ASN A 400 17.50 18.31 43.59
C ASN A 400 17.92 17.28 44.66
N LEU A 401 17.06 16.28 44.93
CA LEU A 401 17.40 15.18 45.85
C LEU A 401 18.68 14.45 45.41
N TYR A 402 18.77 14.09 44.10
CA TYR A 402 19.96 13.44 43.57
C TYR A 402 21.22 14.27 43.79
N SER A 403 21.15 15.58 43.52
CA SER A 403 22.31 16.49 43.69
C SER A 403 22.73 16.62 45.14
N ILE A 404 21.79 16.69 46.08
CA ILE A 404 22.09 16.75 47.53
C ILE A 404 22.78 15.45 47.97
N VAL A 405 22.22 14.29 47.57
CA VAL A 405 22.80 12.99 47.93
C VAL A 405 24.18 12.81 47.30
N ASP A 406 24.37 13.22 46.03
CA ASP A 406 25.67 13.16 45.34
C ASP A 406 26.74 13.96 46.07
N LEU A 407 26.40 15.17 46.56
CA LEU A 407 27.30 16.02 47.34
C LEU A 407 27.62 15.43 48.69
N VAL A 408 26.63 14.90 49.42
CA VAL A 408 26.83 14.31 50.75
C VAL A 408 27.71 13.05 50.64
N VAL A 409 27.42 12.19 49.65
CA VAL A 409 28.22 10.98 49.43
C VAL A 409 29.64 11.32 48.96
N LEU A 410 29.82 12.33 48.12
CA LEU A 410 31.15 12.80 47.72
C LEU A 410 31.94 13.30 48.94
N ALA A 411 31.30 14.03 49.85
CA ALA A 411 31.94 14.53 51.05
C ALA A 411 32.33 13.42 52.06
N LEU A 412 31.50 12.37 52.17
CA LEU A 412 31.72 11.30 53.14
C LEU A 412 32.64 10.18 52.62
N VAL A 413 32.54 9.85 51.38
CA VAL A 413 33.16 8.64 50.78
C VAL A 413 34.16 8.98 49.68
N GLY A 414 34.19 10.23 49.22
CA GLY A 414 35.10 10.70 48.16
C GLY A 414 34.72 10.25 46.74
N VAL A 415 33.52 9.65 46.50
CA VAL A 415 33.09 9.14 45.24
C VAL A 415 31.70 9.72 44.88
N ARG A 416 31.48 10.11 43.63
CA ARG A 416 30.19 10.62 43.21
C ARG A 416 29.19 9.50 42.95
N LEU A 417 27.94 9.80 43.19
CA LEU A 417 26.83 8.89 42.86
C LEU A 417 26.74 8.58 41.36
N SER A 418 27.28 9.46 40.50
CA SER A 418 27.37 9.25 39.04
C SER A 418 28.49 8.31 38.62
N ASP A 419 29.48 8.03 39.45
CA ASP A 419 30.66 7.25 39.10
C ASP A 419 30.37 5.74 39.09
N GLU A 420 30.98 5.03 38.15
CA GLU A 420 30.88 3.57 38.05
C GLU A 420 31.57 2.84 39.22
N SER A 421 32.50 3.52 39.91
CA SER A 421 33.17 3.00 41.11
C SER A 421 32.31 3.03 42.36
N PHE A 422 31.22 3.83 42.38
CA PHE A 422 30.32 3.99 43.52
C PHE A 422 29.84 2.67 44.13
N PRO A 423 29.31 1.68 43.36
CA PRO A 423 28.85 0.43 43.98
C PRO A 423 29.95 -0.36 44.63
N ARG A 424 31.20 -0.31 44.10
CA ARG A 424 32.35 -1.00 44.68
C ARG A 424 32.77 -0.38 46.02
N VAL A 425 32.82 0.93 46.09
CA VAL A 425 33.19 1.63 47.32
C VAL A 425 32.12 1.50 48.38
N MET A 426 30.84 1.65 48.00
CA MET A 426 29.71 1.53 48.92
C MET A 426 29.43 0.10 49.35
N SER A 427 29.92 -0.90 48.63
CA SER A 427 29.73 -2.32 49.00
C SER A 427 30.31 -2.68 50.39
N SER A 428 31.34 -1.99 50.83
CA SER A 428 31.93 -2.18 52.16
C SER A 428 31.06 -1.67 53.30
N TYR A 429 30.12 -0.74 53.02
CA TYR A 429 29.26 -0.11 54.04
C TYR A 429 27.85 -0.71 54.07
N VAL A 430 27.29 -1.05 52.89
CA VAL A 430 25.88 -1.47 52.77
C VAL A 430 25.66 -2.83 52.11
N GLY A 431 26.75 -3.49 51.72
CA GLY A 431 26.70 -4.74 50.96
C GLY A 431 26.59 -4.54 49.42
N THR A 432 27.13 -5.50 48.66
CA THR A 432 27.33 -5.36 47.21
C THR A 432 26.01 -5.23 46.44
N GLU A 433 25.02 -6.05 46.77
CA GLU A 433 23.74 -6.09 46.09
C GLU A 433 22.96 -4.78 46.28
N LYS A 434 22.87 -4.34 47.56
CA LYS A 434 22.15 -3.11 47.93
C LYS A 434 22.81 -1.87 47.32
N ALA A 435 24.13 -1.79 47.31
CA ALA A 435 24.88 -0.68 46.71
C ALA A 435 24.64 -0.59 45.18
N LEU A 436 24.66 -1.73 44.49
CA LEU A 436 24.47 -1.81 43.05
C LEU A 436 23.03 -1.47 42.67
N GLU A 437 22.04 -1.98 43.39
CA GLU A 437 20.62 -1.73 43.13
C GLU A 437 20.28 -0.25 43.36
N TYR A 438 20.75 0.32 44.42
CA TYR A 438 20.58 1.77 44.73
C TYR A 438 21.20 2.62 43.59
N TRP A 439 22.45 2.36 43.24
CA TRP A 439 23.17 3.09 42.21
C TRP A 439 22.42 3.03 40.85
N LYS A 440 21.97 1.83 40.45
CA LYS A 440 21.18 1.63 39.19
C LYS A 440 19.86 2.39 39.26
N SER A 441 19.16 2.34 40.36
CA SER A 441 17.86 3.01 40.55
C SER A 441 18.01 4.52 40.43
N MET A 442 18.93 5.12 41.19
CA MET A 442 19.16 6.56 41.26
C MET A 442 19.63 7.11 39.91
N ASN A 443 20.59 6.45 39.24
CA ASN A 443 21.10 6.92 37.95
C ASN A 443 20.06 6.73 36.80
N ARG A 444 19.23 5.70 36.85
CA ARG A 444 18.13 5.52 35.90
C ARG A 444 17.10 6.64 36.00
N LEU A 445 16.67 6.93 37.20
CA LEU A 445 15.70 8.01 37.44
C LEU A 445 16.29 9.39 37.12
N TYR A 446 17.56 9.61 37.43
CA TYR A 446 18.26 10.86 37.11
C TYR A 446 18.36 11.08 35.59
N ARG A 447 18.73 10.05 34.81
CA ARG A 447 18.74 10.12 33.35
C ARG A 447 17.35 10.40 32.80
N ARG A 448 16.30 9.85 33.40
CA ARG A 448 14.92 10.12 33.03
C ARG A 448 14.49 11.55 33.37
N ALA A 449 14.80 12.01 34.56
CA ALA A 449 14.50 13.37 35.05
C ALA A 449 15.20 14.45 34.21
N THR A 450 16.44 14.19 33.78
CA THR A 450 17.22 15.10 32.93
C THR A 450 16.97 14.93 31.43
N GLY A 451 16.04 14.07 31.03
CA GLY A 451 15.69 13.83 29.62
C GLY A 451 16.75 13.07 28.81
N ARG A 452 17.76 12.49 29.47
CA ARG A 452 18.82 11.70 28.82
C ARG A 452 18.40 10.26 28.48
N SER A 453 17.23 9.83 28.99
CA SER A 453 16.67 8.51 28.71
C SER A 453 15.15 8.61 28.62
N LEU A 454 14.54 7.86 27.71
CA LEU A 454 13.08 7.72 27.60
C LEU A 454 12.53 6.57 28.48
N TRP A 455 13.41 5.74 29.04
CA TRP A 455 13.03 4.62 29.89
C TRP A 455 13.24 4.93 31.38
N PRO A 456 12.29 4.61 32.28
CA PRO A 456 10.97 4.04 32.02
C PRO A 456 10.01 5.04 31.35
N PRO A 457 9.04 4.57 30.51
CA PRO A 457 8.17 5.46 29.73
C PRO A 457 7.27 6.35 30.61
N VAL A 458 6.83 5.80 31.74
CA VAL A 458 6.03 6.53 32.73
C VAL A 458 6.71 6.47 34.09
N VAL A 459 6.86 7.63 34.74
CA VAL A 459 7.39 7.76 36.12
C VAL A 459 6.39 8.50 36.97
N PHE A 460 5.93 7.88 38.07
CA PHE A 460 5.14 8.53 39.09
C PHE A 460 6.09 9.26 40.07
N TRP A 461 6.48 10.49 39.70
CA TRP A 461 7.54 11.25 40.38
C TRP A 461 7.37 11.34 41.88
N ARG A 462 6.16 11.53 42.38
CA ARG A 462 5.88 11.56 43.80
C ARG A 462 6.36 10.29 44.52
N ARG A 463 6.02 9.10 43.94
CA ARG A 463 6.45 7.82 44.54
C ARG A 463 7.96 7.61 44.35
N ALA A 464 8.50 8.01 43.24
CA ALA A 464 9.93 7.89 42.95
C ALA A 464 10.76 8.73 43.89
N VAL A 465 10.41 10.01 44.11
CA VAL A 465 11.11 10.90 45.01
C VAL A 465 11.05 10.38 46.45
N LEU A 466 9.86 9.99 46.94
CA LEU A 466 9.70 9.47 48.31
C LEU A 466 10.51 8.21 48.55
N ARG A 467 10.43 7.26 47.63
CA ARG A 467 11.19 6.00 47.71
C ARG A 467 12.70 6.27 47.67
N SER A 468 13.14 7.14 46.77
CA SER A 468 14.56 7.49 46.66
C SER A 468 15.06 8.24 47.89
N LEU A 469 14.22 9.04 48.53
CA LEU A 469 14.54 9.69 49.80
C LEU A 469 14.76 8.67 50.93
N ASP A 470 13.84 7.71 51.08
CA ASP A 470 13.92 6.66 52.10
C ASP A 470 15.13 5.72 51.83
N GLU A 471 15.39 5.37 50.56
CA GLU A 471 16.57 4.58 50.19
C GLU A 471 17.87 5.35 50.46
N SER A 472 17.94 6.65 50.15
CA SER A 472 19.10 7.49 50.40
C SER A 472 19.36 7.67 51.89
N GLU A 473 18.31 7.86 52.69
CA GLU A 473 18.43 7.94 54.15
C GLU A 473 18.94 6.62 54.73
N SER A 474 18.48 5.47 54.23
CA SER A 474 18.99 4.16 54.66
C SER A 474 20.49 3.97 54.33
N ILE A 475 20.93 4.47 53.16
CA ILE A 475 22.34 4.41 52.75
C ILE A 475 23.19 5.33 53.58
N LEU A 476 22.77 6.58 53.84
CA LEU A 476 23.52 7.55 54.62
C LEU A 476 23.59 7.19 56.10
N ASN A 477 22.53 6.59 56.66
CA ASN A 477 22.54 6.05 58.01
C ASN A 477 23.61 4.95 58.20
N SER A 478 23.88 4.17 57.16
CA SER A 478 24.95 3.16 57.17
C SER A 478 26.36 3.79 57.18
N LEU A 479 26.46 5.05 56.76
CA LEU A 479 27.68 5.86 56.83
C LEU A 479 27.79 6.66 58.12
N GLY A 480 26.84 6.54 59.07
CA GLY A 480 26.78 7.27 60.32
C GLY A 480 26.18 8.67 60.21
N GLU A 481 25.64 9.02 59.05
CA GLU A 481 25.02 10.33 58.79
C GLU A 481 23.55 10.17 58.40
N SER A 482 22.76 11.24 58.54
CA SER A 482 21.38 11.27 58.04
C SER A 482 21.14 12.53 57.22
N LEU A 483 20.30 12.44 56.18
CA LEU A 483 19.92 13.60 55.37
C LEU A 483 19.33 14.73 56.19
N THR A 484 18.57 14.40 57.24
CA THR A 484 17.98 15.36 58.16
C THR A 484 19.00 16.00 59.10
N LYS A 485 20.07 15.30 59.44
CA LYS A 485 21.12 15.78 60.36
C LYS A 485 22.16 16.58 59.56
N SER A 486 22.56 16.17 58.40
CA SER A 486 23.53 16.88 57.55
C SER A 486 22.99 18.22 57.02
N LEU A 487 21.67 18.35 56.85
CA LEU A 487 21.03 19.62 56.48
C LEU A 487 20.83 20.57 57.67
N GLY A 488 20.86 20.04 58.91
CA GLY A 488 20.67 20.83 60.16
C GLY A 488 21.96 21.30 60.86
N THR A 489 23.09 20.72 60.54
CA THR A 489 24.40 21.10 61.12
C THR A 489 25.25 21.73 60.02
N GLY A 490 25.23 23.07 59.96
CA GLY A 490 26.14 24.02 59.30
C GLY A 490 27.39 23.57 58.53
N TYR A 491 27.39 22.39 57.90
CA TYR A 491 28.48 21.87 57.07
C TYR A 491 28.71 22.67 55.78
N LEU A 492 27.76 23.53 55.39
CA LEU A 492 27.89 24.41 54.22
C LEU A 492 28.62 25.75 54.56
N ALA A 493 28.96 25.98 55.83
CA ALA A 493 29.65 27.22 56.25
C ALA A 493 31.17 27.22 56.00
N THR A 494 31.75 26.13 55.48
CA THR A 494 33.21 26.02 55.35
C THR A 494 33.67 25.62 53.93
N ILE A 495 32.85 25.77 52.90
CA ILE A 495 33.37 25.77 51.52
C ILE A 495 33.73 27.20 51.16
N ASP A 496 34.93 27.58 51.58
CA ASP A 496 35.62 28.82 51.23
C ASP A 496 35.84 28.80 49.69
N TYR A 497 35.14 29.67 48.99
CA TYR A 497 35.35 29.91 47.57
C TYR A 497 36.66 30.66 47.39
N ARG A 498 37.79 29.96 47.45
CA ARG A 498 39.07 30.40 46.94
C ARG A 498 39.44 29.54 45.75
N GLY A 499 39.30 30.12 44.53
CA GLY A 499 39.79 29.55 43.28
C GLY A 499 38.87 29.84 42.13
#